data_fd0183fcbe64035ec5d9d0ef3f734569
#
_entry.id   fd0183fcbe64035ec5d9d0ef3f734569
#
_cell.length_a   1.000
_cell.length_b   1.000
_cell.length_c   1.000
_cell.angle_alpha   90.00
_cell.angle_beta   90.00
_cell.angle_gamma   90.00
#
_symmetry.space_group_name_H-M   'P 1'
#
loop_
_entity.id
_entity.type
_entity.pdbx_description
1 polymer ?
#
loop_
_entity_poly.entity_id
_entity_poly.type
_entity_poly.pdbx_seq_one_letter_code
_entity_poly.pdbx_strand_id
1 'polypeptide(L)'
;MAEKSPALVRRIAEAGHEIASHGYSHQLVYNQTPEVFREETIKSKALLEDQVQQAVNGYRAASYSITNESRWALDILAEAGFTWDSSIFPVRHDRYGMPGSPRWPHRLTTDKGHELVEFPLTTLKLGNFTLPIAGGGYFRLYPYPFSQWGLN
;
A
#
# COMPACT_ATOMS: atom_id res chain seq x y z
N MET A 1 -13.93 3.70 7.77
CA MET A 1 -14.07 5.17 7.62
C MET A 1 -15.03 5.51 6.48
N ALA A 2 -14.92 4.97 5.30
CA ALA A 2 -15.79 5.23 4.15
C ALA A 2 -17.29 5.03 4.45
N GLU A 3 -17.68 3.97 5.15
CA GLU A 3 -19.06 3.76 5.59
C GLU A 3 -19.59 4.87 6.51
N LYS A 4 -18.74 5.43 7.35
CA LYS A 4 -19.13 6.47 8.32
C LYS A 4 -19.15 7.88 7.71
N SER A 5 -18.46 8.08 6.60
CA SER A 5 -18.29 9.40 5.99
C SER A 5 -18.32 9.34 4.46
N PRO A 6 -19.37 8.78 3.84
CA PRO A 6 -19.42 8.60 2.39
C PRO A 6 -19.40 9.94 1.63
N ALA A 7 -19.97 11.00 2.19
CA ALA A 7 -19.92 12.32 1.60
C ALA A 7 -18.50 12.89 1.48
N LEU A 8 -17.62 12.57 2.44
CA LEU A 8 -16.23 12.98 2.38
C LEU A 8 -15.47 12.27 1.26
N VAL A 9 -15.69 10.96 1.11
CA VAL A 9 -15.07 10.17 0.04
C VAL A 9 -15.47 10.72 -1.33
N ARG A 10 -16.76 10.98 -1.55
CA ARG A 10 -17.25 11.59 -2.79
C ARG A 10 -16.61 12.95 -3.07
N ARG A 11 -16.57 13.85 -2.06
CA ARG A 11 -15.93 15.18 -2.21
C ARG A 11 -14.47 15.09 -2.61
N ILE A 12 -13.73 14.12 -2.08
CA ILE A 12 -12.33 13.90 -2.44
C ILE A 12 -12.22 13.46 -3.91
N ALA A 13 -13.07 12.52 -4.35
CA ALA A 13 -13.12 12.09 -5.75
C ALA A 13 -13.54 13.22 -6.70
N GLU A 14 -14.58 13.99 -6.34
CA GLU A 14 -15.07 15.15 -7.11
C GLU A 14 -14.02 16.27 -7.23
N ALA A 15 -13.11 16.37 -6.25
CA ALA A 15 -11.96 17.28 -6.31
C ALA A 15 -10.83 16.79 -7.23
N GLY A 16 -11.02 15.67 -7.93
CA GLY A 16 -10.06 15.12 -8.90
C GLY A 16 -8.97 14.24 -8.28
N HIS A 17 -9.11 13.83 -7.02
CA HIS A 17 -8.17 12.90 -6.38
C HIS A 17 -8.55 11.44 -6.69
N GLU A 18 -7.53 10.62 -6.93
CA GLU A 18 -7.72 9.18 -7.03
C GLU A 18 -8.06 8.58 -5.67
N ILE A 19 -9.07 7.70 -5.65
CA ILE A 19 -9.45 6.94 -4.47
C ILE A 19 -8.84 5.54 -4.55
N ALA A 20 -8.15 5.14 -3.49
CA ALA A 20 -7.54 3.83 -3.33
C ALA A 20 -7.99 3.16 -2.03
N SER A 21 -7.93 1.82 -1.99
CA SER A 21 -8.28 1.06 -0.80
C SER A 21 -7.11 1.00 0.19
N HIS A 22 -7.42 1.12 1.48
CA HIS A 22 -6.49 0.89 2.58
C HIS A 22 -6.91 -0.30 3.47
N GLY A 23 -7.63 -1.25 2.88
CA GLY A 23 -8.28 -2.36 3.57
C GLY A 23 -9.62 -1.95 4.20
N TYR A 24 -10.36 -2.94 4.70
CA TYR A 24 -11.66 -2.71 5.33
C TYR A 24 -11.54 -2.50 6.83
N SER A 25 -10.98 -3.48 7.56
CA SER A 25 -10.83 -3.47 9.02
C SER A 25 -9.55 -2.80 9.51
N HIS A 26 -8.62 -2.46 8.62
CA HIS A 26 -7.28 -1.95 8.94
C HIS A 26 -6.43 -2.95 9.74
N GLN A 27 -6.68 -4.26 9.62
CA GLN A 27 -5.85 -5.30 10.20
C GLN A 27 -4.56 -5.50 9.40
N LEU A 28 -3.51 -5.92 10.09
CA LEU A 28 -2.24 -6.26 9.45
C LEU A 28 -2.43 -7.51 8.59
N VAL A 29 -1.91 -7.51 7.37
CA VAL A 29 -2.11 -8.58 6.39
C VAL A 29 -1.61 -9.93 6.93
N TYR A 30 -0.43 -9.96 7.52
CA TYR A 30 0.14 -11.20 8.09
C TYR A 30 -0.60 -11.73 9.33
N ASN A 31 -1.56 -10.98 9.89
CA ASN A 31 -2.45 -11.43 10.96
C ASN A 31 -3.79 -11.95 10.45
N GLN A 32 -3.99 -11.98 9.14
CA GLN A 32 -5.20 -12.46 8.47
C GLN A 32 -4.92 -13.79 7.77
N THR A 33 -5.97 -14.59 7.57
CA THR A 33 -5.90 -15.69 6.60
C THR A 33 -6.14 -15.14 5.18
N PRO A 34 -5.70 -15.86 4.13
CA PRO A 34 -5.98 -15.47 2.75
C PRO A 34 -7.47 -15.27 2.45
N GLU A 35 -8.33 -16.08 3.05
CA GLU A 35 -9.79 -16.03 2.87
C GLU A 35 -10.35 -14.73 3.46
N VAL A 36 -10.00 -14.39 4.70
CA VAL A 36 -10.43 -13.16 5.38
C VAL A 36 -9.93 -11.94 4.63
N PHE A 37 -8.66 -11.95 4.23
CA PHE A 37 -8.09 -10.84 3.47
C PHE A 37 -8.80 -10.65 2.12
N ARG A 38 -9.15 -11.75 1.43
CA ARG A 38 -9.92 -11.71 0.17
C ARG A 38 -11.29 -11.07 0.37
N GLU A 39 -12.04 -11.53 1.37
CA GLU A 39 -13.38 -10.99 1.68
C GLU A 39 -13.32 -9.50 1.98
N GLU A 40 -12.40 -9.08 2.86
CA GLU A 40 -12.23 -7.67 3.22
C GLU A 40 -11.78 -6.80 2.04
N THR A 41 -10.91 -7.34 1.20
CA THR A 41 -10.39 -6.66 0.00
C THR A 41 -11.51 -6.41 -1.00
N ILE A 42 -12.30 -7.43 -1.33
CA ILE A 42 -13.45 -7.30 -2.23
C ILE A 42 -14.49 -6.33 -1.64
N LYS A 43 -14.80 -6.48 -0.36
CA LYS A 43 -15.76 -5.62 0.34
C LYS A 43 -15.34 -4.15 0.33
N SER A 44 -14.07 -3.86 0.63
CA SER A 44 -13.58 -2.49 0.65
C SER A 44 -13.57 -1.85 -0.73
N LYS A 45 -13.21 -2.62 -1.77
CA LYS A 45 -13.23 -2.17 -3.17
C LYS A 45 -14.65 -1.84 -3.60
N ALA A 46 -15.59 -2.77 -3.45
CA ALA A 46 -16.98 -2.58 -3.83
C ALA A 46 -17.63 -1.38 -3.12
N LEU A 47 -17.37 -1.21 -1.83
CA LEU A 47 -17.85 -0.08 -1.05
C LEU A 47 -17.35 1.27 -1.60
N LEU A 48 -16.08 1.36 -1.93
CA LEU A 48 -15.49 2.59 -2.46
C LEU A 48 -16.02 2.87 -3.88
N GLU A 49 -16.06 1.87 -4.75
CA GLU A 49 -16.58 1.99 -6.12
C GLU A 49 -18.04 2.42 -6.14
N ASP A 50 -18.89 1.87 -5.24
CA ASP A 50 -20.27 2.30 -5.07
C ASP A 50 -20.38 3.78 -4.67
N GLN A 51 -19.50 4.25 -3.79
CA GLN A 51 -19.51 5.63 -3.31
C GLN A 51 -19.05 6.64 -4.36
N VAL A 52 -18.03 6.30 -5.15
CA VAL A 52 -17.42 7.25 -6.09
C VAL A 52 -17.87 7.05 -7.54
N GLN A 53 -18.56 5.95 -7.85
CA GLN A 53 -19.02 5.56 -9.19
C GLN A 53 -17.87 5.51 -10.21
N GLN A 54 -16.69 5.10 -9.76
CA GLN A 54 -15.47 4.95 -10.54
C GLN A 54 -14.70 3.71 -10.09
N ALA A 55 -13.87 3.15 -10.97
CA ALA A 55 -13.02 2.03 -10.61
C ALA A 55 -11.98 2.42 -9.55
N VAL A 56 -11.81 1.58 -8.54
CA VAL A 56 -10.78 1.71 -7.50
C VAL A 56 -9.65 0.75 -7.83
N ASN A 57 -8.56 1.29 -8.36
CA ASN A 57 -7.48 0.52 -8.95
C ASN A 57 -6.29 0.31 -8.02
N GLY A 58 -6.19 1.06 -6.93
CA GLY A 58 -5.04 1.08 -6.06
C GLY A 58 -5.31 0.52 -4.66
N TYR A 59 -4.26 -0.07 -4.10
CA TYR A 59 -4.29 -0.59 -2.74
C TYR A 59 -3.04 -0.17 -1.96
N ARG A 60 -3.20 -0.03 -0.64
CA ARG A 60 -2.09 0.06 0.31
C ARG A 60 -2.45 -0.66 1.60
N ALA A 61 -1.64 -1.64 1.99
CA ALA A 61 -1.85 -2.38 3.22
C ALA A 61 -1.65 -1.53 4.48
N ALA A 62 -2.47 -1.78 5.50
CA ALA A 62 -2.28 -1.21 6.82
C ALA A 62 -0.85 -1.46 7.31
N SER A 63 -0.16 -0.39 7.75
CA SER A 63 1.22 -0.44 8.28
C SER A 63 2.21 -1.16 7.35
N TYR A 64 1.99 -1.15 6.04
CA TYR A 64 2.88 -1.81 5.06
C TYR A 64 3.11 -3.29 5.34
N SER A 65 2.05 -3.98 5.77
CA SER A 65 2.10 -5.32 6.32
C SER A 65 2.10 -6.44 5.26
N ILE A 66 2.33 -6.12 3.99
CA ILE A 66 2.72 -7.12 2.99
C ILE A 66 4.23 -7.33 3.11
N THR A 67 4.61 -8.54 3.49
CA THR A 67 5.99 -8.99 3.71
C THR A 67 6.27 -10.24 2.87
N ASN A 68 7.48 -10.78 2.94
CA ASN A 68 7.79 -12.04 2.26
C ASN A 68 6.88 -13.20 2.68
N GLU A 69 6.40 -13.21 3.92
CA GLU A 69 5.51 -14.25 4.45
C GLU A 69 4.06 -14.08 4.02
N SER A 70 3.67 -12.88 3.63
CA SER A 70 2.31 -12.54 3.20
C SER A 70 2.22 -12.14 1.71
N ARG A 71 3.16 -12.57 0.87
CA ARG A 71 3.16 -12.28 -0.59
C ARG A 71 1.91 -12.77 -1.30
N TRP A 72 1.27 -13.82 -0.80
CA TRP A 72 -0.02 -14.32 -1.27
C TRP A 72 -1.10 -13.22 -1.37
N ALA A 73 -0.96 -12.15 -0.59
CA ALA A 73 -1.87 -11.01 -0.64
C ALA A 73 -1.84 -10.29 -1.99
N LEU A 74 -0.69 -10.22 -2.66
CA LEU A 74 -0.55 -9.61 -3.98
C LEU A 74 -1.34 -10.35 -5.05
N ASP A 75 -1.40 -11.68 -4.97
CA ASP A 75 -2.26 -12.48 -5.85
C ASP A 75 -3.73 -12.14 -5.65
N ILE A 76 -4.16 -12.02 -4.40
CA ILE A 76 -5.55 -11.68 -4.04
C ILE A 76 -5.90 -10.28 -4.52
N LEU A 77 -4.99 -9.31 -4.40
CA LEU A 77 -5.19 -7.96 -4.92
C LEU A 77 -5.40 -7.96 -6.44
N ALA A 78 -4.54 -8.67 -7.17
CA ALA A 78 -4.67 -8.79 -8.62
C ALA A 78 -5.97 -9.49 -9.03
N GLU A 79 -6.32 -10.60 -8.38
CA GLU A 79 -7.57 -11.35 -8.60
C GLU A 79 -8.81 -10.49 -8.27
N ALA A 80 -8.72 -9.57 -7.30
CA ALA A 80 -9.78 -8.61 -6.98
C ALA A 80 -9.83 -7.41 -7.96
N GLY A 81 -8.94 -7.36 -8.96
CA GLY A 81 -8.92 -6.34 -10.01
C GLY A 81 -8.26 -5.02 -9.59
N PHE A 82 -7.35 -5.06 -8.61
CA PHE A 82 -6.41 -3.95 -8.41
C PHE A 82 -5.31 -4.01 -9.45
N THR A 83 -4.88 -2.85 -9.93
CA THR A 83 -3.83 -2.74 -10.95
C THR A 83 -2.51 -2.23 -10.39
N TRP A 84 -2.55 -1.58 -9.22
CA TRP A 84 -1.36 -1.12 -8.53
C TRP A 84 -1.46 -1.28 -7.02
N ASP A 85 -0.31 -1.46 -6.40
CA ASP A 85 -0.12 -1.54 -4.96
C ASP A 85 0.97 -0.57 -4.49
N SER A 86 0.91 -0.19 -3.24
CA SER A 86 1.94 0.62 -2.58
C SER A 86 2.15 0.15 -1.14
N SER A 87 2.32 -1.15 -0.98
CA SER A 87 2.48 -1.77 0.34
C SER A 87 3.91 -2.20 0.65
N ILE A 88 4.76 -2.31 -0.37
CA ILE A 88 6.13 -2.80 -0.20
C ILE A 88 7.04 -1.69 0.29
N PHE A 89 7.71 -1.93 1.40
CA PHE A 89 8.74 -1.06 1.95
C PHE A 89 10.09 -1.76 1.83
N PRO A 90 11.01 -1.31 0.97
CA PRO A 90 12.28 -2.00 0.71
C PRO A 90 13.31 -1.74 1.82
N VAL A 91 12.94 -2.01 3.05
CA VAL A 91 13.78 -1.87 4.26
C VAL A 91 13.74 -3.14 5.10
N ARG A 92 14.70 -3.29 6.01
CA ARG A 92 14.65 -4.30 7.06
C ARG A 92 14.01 -3.69 8.31
N HIS A 93 12.88 -4.25 8.73
CA HIS A 93 12.16 -3.84 9.94
C HIS A 93 11.46 -5.07 10.56
N ASP A 94 11.20 -5.03 11.88
CA ASP A 94 10.60 -6.14 12.63
C ASP A 94 9.09 -6.34 12.36
N ARG A 95 8.40 -5.30 11.90
CA ARG A 95 6.95 -5.32 11.67
C ARG A 95 6.54 -5.24 10.20
N TYR A 96 7.44 -4.81 9.33
CA TYR A 96 7.17 -4.63 7.90
C TYR A 96 8.48 -4.67 7.13
N GLY A 97 8.37 -4.58 5.83
CA GLY A 97 9.51 -4.47 4.96
C GLY A 97 9.81 -5.75 4.20
N MET A 98 10.29 -5.52 2.99
CA MET A 98 10.77 -6.54 2.07
C MET A 98 12.16 -6.13 1.60
N PRO A 99 13.21 -6.40 2.39
CA PRO A 99 14.58 -6.02 2.04
C PRO A 99 14.98 -6.68 0.71
N GLY A 100 15.63 -5.92 -0.15
CA GLY A 100 16.02 -6.38 -1.48
C GLY A 100 15.00 -6.10 -2.57
N SER A 101 13.78 -5.66 -2.23
CA SER A 101 12.80 -5.22 -3.25
C SER A 101 13.31 -3.97 -3.98
N PRO A 102 12.88 -3.78 -5.25
CA PRO A 102 13.18 -2.56 -5.98
C PRO A 102 12.69 -1.32 -5.22
N ARG A 103 13.42 -0.22 -5.34
CA ARG A 103 13.13 1.04 -4.63
C ARG A 103 12.32 2.04 -5.46
N TRP A 104 12.12 1.76 -6.72
CA TRP A 104 11.43 2.61 -7.68
C TRP A 104 10.16 1.94 -8.17
N PRO A 105 9.18 2.68 -8.69
CA PRO A 105 8.00 2.10 -9.31
C PRO A 105 8.38 1.05 -10.35
N HIS A 106 7.78 -0.11 -10.28
CA HIS A 106 8.11 -1.24 -11.16
C HIS A 106 6.91 -2.17 -11.37
N ARG A 107 6.97 -2.95 -12.45
CA ARG A 107 6.04 -4.07 -12.65
C ARG A 107 6.45 -5.21 -11.73
N LEU A 108 5.48 -5.74 -11.01
CA LEU A 108 5.65 -6.86 -10.09
C LEU A 108 4.81 -8.03 -10.64
N THR A 109 5.45 -9.18 -10.81
CA THR A 109 4.75 -10.43 -11.11
C THR A 109 4.50 -11.16 -9.78
N THR A 110 3.25 -11.51 -9.53
CA THR A 110 2.84 -12.23 -8.32
C THR A 110 3.23 -13.72 -8.44
N ASP A 111 3.11 -14.45 -7.35
CA ASP A 111 3.50 -15.88 -7.31
C ASP A 111 2.63 -16.75 -8.24
N LYS A 112 1.39 -16.33 -8.54
CA LYS A 112 0.50 -16.98 -9.52
C LYS A 112 0.62 -16.42 -10.95
N GLY A 113 1.53 -15.47 -11.18
CA GLY A 113 1.77 -14.91 -12.51
C GLY A 113 0.90 -13.72 -12.90
N HIS A 114 0.17 -13.12 -11.98
CA HIS A 114 -0.54 -11.86 -12.22
C HIS A 114 0.43 -10.68 -12.24
N GLU A 115 0.07 -9.60 -12.92
CA GLU A 115 0.87 -8.38 -12.96
C GLU A 115 0.20 -7.27 -12.13
N LEU A 116 1.01 -6.59 -11.33
CA LEU A 116 0.68 -5.35 -10.62
C LEU A 116 1.78 -4.31 -10.87
N VAL A 117 1.44 -3.03 -10.73
CA VAL A 117 2.44 -1.98 -10.62
C VAL A 117 2.67 -1.70 -9.13
N GLU A 118 3.89 -1.89 -8.66
CA GLU A 118 4.26 -1.54 -7.29
C GLU A 118 4.85 -0.13 -7.25
N PHE A 119 4.33 0.68 -6.32
CA PHE A 119 4.87 1.98 -5.94
C PHE A 119 5.49 1.88 -4.54
N PRO A 120 6.76 1.45 -4.42
CA PRO A 120 7.37 1.22 -3.13
C PRO A 120 7.46 2.50 -2.31
N LEU A 121 7.49 2.35 -0.99
CA LEU A 121 7.72 3.48 -0.12
C LEU A 121 9.12 4.03 -0.31
N THR A 122 9.21 5.35 -0.26
CA THR A 122 10.48 6.08 -0.49
C THR A 122 11.52 5.73 0.57
N THR A 123 12.69 5.38 0.09
CA THR A 123 13.87 5.05 0.91
C THR A 123 15.08 5.79 0.42
N LEU A 124 16.02 6.03 1.32
CA LEU A 124 17.35 6.56 1.02
C LEU A 124 18.39 5.44 1.08
N LYS A 125 19.20 5.29 0.03
CA LYS A 125 20.30 4.32 0.01
C LYS A 125 21.60 5.04 0.33
N LEU A 126 22.26 4.61 1.41
CA LEU A 126 23.57 5.07 1.82
C LEU A 126 24.53 3.88 1.86
N GLY A 127 25.35 3.73 0.83
CA GLY A 127 26.20 2.55 0.67
C GLY A 127 25.36 1.26 0.60
N ASN A 128 25.58 0.38 1.56
CA ASN A 128 24.83 -0.89 1.68
C ASN A 128 23.58 -0.81 2.56
N PHE A 129 23.31 0.36 3.13
CA PHE A 129 22.14 0.56 4.00
C PHE A 129 21.00 1.22 3.25
N THR A 130 19.80 0.70 3.44
CA THR A 130 18.56 1.32 2.97
C THR A 130 17.81 1.85 4.18
N LEU A 131 17.64 3.17 4.24
CA LEU A 131 16.97 3.86 5.34
C LEU A 131 15.55 4.24 4.93
N PRO A 132 14.56 4.03 5.79
CA PRO A 132 13.22 4.56 5.59
C PRO A 132 13.25 6.08 5.70
N ILE A 133 12.67 6.79 4.74
CA ILE A 133 12.60 8.26 4.78
C ILE A 133 11.17 8.77 4.63
N ALA A 134 10.26 7.95 4.11
CA ALA A 134 8.86 8.28 3.97
C ALA A 134 8.04 7.79 5.16
N GLY A 135 7.01 8.55 5.48
CA GLY A 135 6.07 8.26 6.56
C GLY A 135 6.14 9.25 7.71
N GLY A 136 4.99 9.53 8.32
CA GLY A 136 4.85 10.56 9.36
C GLY A 136 5.73 10.34 10.60
N GLY A 137 6.09 9.07 10.91
CA GLY A 137 7.02 8.74 11.98
C GLY A 137 8.43 9.22 11.68
N TYR A 138 8.93 8.93 10.49
CA TYR A 138 10.28 9.30 10.07
C TYR A 138 10.43 10.81 9.86
N PHE A 139 9.42 11.49 9.33
CA PHE A 139 9.44 12.96 9.23
C PHE A 139 9.46 13.68 10.59
N ARG A 140 8.99 13.03 11.65
CA ARG A 140 9.11 13.56 13.02
C ARG A 140 10.45 13.21 13.67
N LEU A 141 11.05 12.09 13.27
CA LEU A 141 12.29 11.60 13.85
C LEU A 141 13.52 12.32 13.26
N TYR A 142 13.50 12.56 11.95
CA TYR A 142 14.62 13.16 11.25
C TYR A 142 14.56 14.69 11.27
N PRO A 143 15.72 15.38 11.39
CA PRO A 143 15.78 16.82 11.16
C PRO A 143 15.29 17.18 9.74
N TYR A 144 14.56 18.28 9.62
CA TYR A 144 14.00 18.74 8.33
C TYR A 144 15.03 18.78 7.17
N PRO A 145 16.26 19.33 7.36
CA PRO A 145 17.25 19.36 6.28
C PRO A 145 17.64 17.95 5.79
N PHE A 146 17.69 16.95 6.68
CA PHE A 146 17.98 15.57 6.29
C PHE A 146 16.84 14.96 5.48
N SER A 147 15.59 15.18 5.93
CA SER A 147 14.41 14.70 5.19
C SER A 147 14.33 15.35 3.80
N GLN A 148 14.58 16.66 3.72
CA GLN A 148 14.60 17.39 2.45
C GLN A 148 15.69 16.88 1.49
N TRP A 149 16.90 16.67 2.00
CA TRP A 149 18.00 16.13 1.20
C TRP A 149 17.73 14.70 0.71
N GLY A 150 17.15 13.85 1.53
CA GLY A 150 16.87 12.47 1.16
C GLY A 150 15.67 12.27 0.22
N LEU A 151 14.85 13.31 0.01
CA LEU A 151 13.71 13.30 -0.92
C LEU A 151 14.07 13.90 -2.30
N ASN A 152 15.17 14.63 -2.39
CA ASN A 152 15.71 15.20 -3.63
C ASN A 152 16.77 14.29 -4.26
#